data_41f74072f44240b4fe7a66658147453b
#
_entry.id   41f74072f44240b4fe7a66658147453b
#
_cell.length_a   1.000
_cell.length_b   1.000
_cell.length_c   1.000
_cell.angle_alpha   90.00
_cell.angle_beta   90.00
_cell.angle_gamma   90.00
#
_symmetry.space_group_name_H-M   'P 1'
#
loop_
_entity.id
_entity.type
_entity.pdbx_description
1 polymer ?
#
loop_
_entity_poly.entity_id
_entity_poly.type
_entity_poly.pdbx_seq_one_letter_code
_entity_poly.pdbx_strand_id
1 'polypeptide(L)'
;QGRPDTSNISPVATNFGYFGGGYPSVSTVDRIDYSNDTATAAEKGPLSAGRRYLAATGNSSFGYFGGGETPSAKLTIVDRIDYSNDTATAVAKGPLSVARRFIAATGNSSFGYFGGGGNPALAQYSVVDRLDYSSDTTAAAPKGPLGQQKWAHGAAGTSSFGYFGGGLNHLGSLTSSIFRIDYSNDTATAAEKGPLGATRKELAATGNASFGYFGGGGPGSKSTVDRVDYSNDTPTASPKGPLSVARQQLAATGNSSFGYFGGGPSNTSSVDRIDYSNDTATAAAKGPLSAGRNGSAATSASENALPTDTGLITIFNVATDLRDNVVPQGTDFGYFAGGRTPSTISTVDRIDYSNDTATASTKGPLSSARYGVSGTGNAPFGYFAGGNPSSAVSTIDRVDYSNDTATATVKGPLSAVRNGMAAVSNSNFGYFAAYSNTTIVERVDYSDDTATALVRGPLSVGKNSRAATGNANFGYVGGGGPATSIVDRIDYSNDTATAVAKGPLSLA
;
A
#
# COMPACT_ATOMS: atom_id res chain seq x y z
N GLN A 1 11.88 -13.98 36.13
CA GLN A 1 10.77 -13.51 35.29
C GLN A 1 11.30 -13.45 33.88
N GLY A 2 10.75 -14.32 33.00
CA GLY A 2 11.23 -14.54 31.67
C GLY A 2 11.03 -13.33 30.78
N ARG A 3 12.07 -12.99 30.02
CA ARG A 3 12.05 -12.03 28.92
C ARG A 3 11.02 -12.50 27.91
N PRO A 4 10.10 -11.66 27.41
CA PRO A 4 9.23 -12.06 26.32
C PRO A 4 10.07 -12.49 25.11
N ASP A 5 9.72 -13.63 24.53
CA ASP A 5 10.35 -14.14 23.32
C ASP A 5 10.01 -13.19 22.15
N THR A 6 11.01 -12.44 21.70
CA THR A 6 10.89 -11.51 20.56
C THR A 6 11.18 -12.20 19.21
N SER A 7 11.23 -13.53 19.18
CA SER A 7 11.63 -14.31 17.99
C SER A 7 10.53 -14.46 16.92
N ASN A 8 9.33 -13.90 17.11
CA ASN A 8 8.20 -14.04 16.18
C ASN A 8 7.61 -12.71 15.67
N ILE A 9 8.43 -11.69 15.45
CA ILE A 9 8.02 -10.56 14.62
C ILE A 9 8.43 -10.92 13.19
N SER A 10 7.51 -11.53 12.44
CA SER A 10 7.69 -11.67 10.99
C SER A 10 7.87 -10.28 10.39
N PRO A 11 8.92 -10.02 9.60
CA PRO A 11 9.07 -8.74 8.92
C PRO A 11 7.84 -8.50 8.06
N VAL A 12 7.28 -7.29 8.16
CA VAL A 12 6.14 -6.86 7.35
C VAL A 12 6.51 -7.04 5.87
N ALA A 13 5.69 -7.75 5.12
CA ALA A 13 5.96 -8.22 3.75
C ALA A 13 6.04 -7.12 2.69
N THR A 14 6.25 -5.85 3.06
CA THR A 14 6.19 -4.69 2.16
C THR A 14 7.39 -4.53 1.23
N ASN A 15 8.51 -5.19 1.53
CA ASN A 15 9.76 -5.04 0.77
C ASN A 15 10.01 -6.15 -0.25
N PHE A 16 8.99 -6.94 -0.58
CA PHE A 16 9.18 -8.10 -1.44
C PHE A 16 8.27 -8.08 -2.66
N GLY A 17 8.82 -8.55 -3.81
CA GLY A 17 8.07 -8.86 -5.01
C GLY A 17 8.10 -10.36 -5.29
N TYR A 18 6.97 -10.93 -5.69
CA TYR A 18 6.80 -12.36 -5.92
C TYR A 18 6.50 -12.62 -7.40
N PHE A 19 7.28 -13.49 -8.04
CA PHE A 19 7.13 -13.92 -9.42
C PHE A 19 6.74 -15.41 -9.45
N GLY A 20 5.54 -15.73 -9.91
CA GLY A 20 5.00 -17.09 -9.86
C GLY A 20 4.62 -17.67 -11.21
N GLY A 21 4.77 -18.99 -11.34
CA GLY A 21 4.46 -19.74 -12.55
C GLY A 21 5.40 -19.44 -13.71
N GLY A 22 4.97 -19.76 -14.93
CA GLY A 22 5.72 -19.53 -16.17
C GLY A 22 5.98 -20.81 -16.96
N TYR A 23 6.53 -20.66 -18.19
CA TYR A 23 6.91 -21.76 -19.04
C TYR A 23 8.15 -22.49 -18.48
N PRO A 24 8.18 -23.81 -18.48
CA PRO A 24 7.29 -24.80 -19.17
C PRO A 24 6.00 -25.21 -18.42
N SER A 25 5.39 -24.39 -17.65
CA SER A 25 4.25 -24.62 -16.73
C SER A 25 4.73 -25.08 -15.35
N VAL A 26 5.55 -24.22 -14.75
CA VAL A 26 6.10 -24.43 -13.39
C VAL A 26 5.16 -23.86 -12.32
N SER A 27 5.28 -24.40 -11.09
CA SER A 27 4.60 -23.86 -9.91
C SER A 27 5.51 -22.97 -9.05
N THR A 28 6.79 -22.87 -9.38
CA THR A 28 7.79 -22.09 -8.62
C THR A 28 7.35 -20.66 -8.43
N VAL A 29 7.56 -20.15 -7.22
CA VAL A 29 7.43 -18.74 -6.85
C VAL A 29 8.78 -18.23 -6.37
N ASP A 30 9.29 -17.17 -6.99
CA ASP A 30 10.50 -16.48 -6.59
C ASP A 30 10.18 -15.20 -5.84
N ARG A 31 10.91 -14.91 -4.77
CA ARG A 31 10.81 -13.67 -4.03
C ARG A 31 12.07 -12.81 -4.25
N ILE A 32 11.86 -11.60 -4.76
CA ILE A 32 12.89 -10.55 -4.80
C ILE A 32 12.77 -9.73 -3.51
N ASP A 33 13.90 -9.49 -2.86
CA ASP A 33 14.02 -8.54 -1.75
C ASP A 33 14.40 -7.16 -2.31
N TYR A 34 13.51 -6.19 -2.21
CA TYR A 34 13.75 -4.84 -2.72
C TYR A 34 14.84 -4.08 -1.97
N SER A 35 15.14 -4.48 -0.72
CA SER A 35 16.26 -3.93 0.06
C SER A 35 17.61 -4.52 -0.34
N ASN A 36 17.61 -5.69 -0.99
CA ASN A 36 18.81 -6.37 -1.50
C ASN A 36 18.57 -6.91 -2.92
N ASP A 37 18.17 -6.03 -3.83
CA ASP A 37 17.74 -6.37 -5.18
C ASP A 37 18.87 -6.79 -6.15
N THR A 38 20.09 -6.88 -5.66
CA THR A 38 21.24 -7.44 -6.40
C THR A 38 21.42 -8.95 -6.16
N ALA A 39 20.79 -9.50 -5.15
CA ALA A 39 20.80 -10.93 -4.88
C ALA A 39 19.91 -11.70 -5.85
N THR A 40 20.25 -12.96 -6.11
CA THR A 40 19.34 -13.89 -6.80
C THR A 40 18.05 -14.04 -6.01
N ALA A 41 16.91 -14.02 -6.69
CA ALA A 41 15.60 -14.20 -6.06
C ALA A 41 15.52 -15.55 -5.31
N ALA A 42 14.96 -15.53 -4.11
CA ALA A 42 14.81 -16.71 -3.28
C ALA A 42 13.54 -17.49 -3.68
N GLU A 43 13.67 -18.79 -3.95
CA GLU A 43 12.52 -19.67 -4.18
C GLU A 43 11.69 -19.83 -2.90
N LYS A 44 10.38 -19.74 -3.03
CA LYS A 44 9.38 -19.80 -1.96
C LYS A 44 8.36 -20.92 -2.19
N GLY A 45 7.34 -20.99 -1.33
CA GLY A 45 6.28 -21.98 -1.44
C GLY A 45 5.62 -21.93 -2.82
N PRO A 46 5.43 -23.10 -3.48
CA PRO A 46 4.95 -23.13 -4.86
C PRO A 46 3.46 -22.80 -4.98
N LEU A 47 3.00 -22.44 -6.17
CA LEU A 47 1.59 -22.46 -6.54
C LEU A 47 1.02 -23.87 -6.42
N SER A 48 -0.31 -24.02 -6.23
CA SER A 48 -0.98 -25.31 -6.11
C SER A 48 -0.82 -26.18 -7.37
N ALA A 49 -0.62 -25.55 -8.54
CA ALA A 49 -0.40 -26.23 -9.81
C ALA A 49 0.53 -25.40 -10.73
N GLY A 50 1.39 -26.10 -11.44
CA GLY A 50 2.28 -25.49 -12.44
C GLY A 50 1.50 -24.97 -13.63
N ARG A 51 1.67 -23.68 -13.97
CA ARG A 51 0.96 -23.01 -15.09
C ARG A 51 1.67 -21.76 -15.59
N ARG A 52 1.30 -21.34 -16.80
CA ARG A 52 1.85 -20.15 -17.46
C ARG A 52 0.74 -19.22 -17.97
N TYR A 53 1.09 -17.98 -18.36
CA TYR A 53 0.19 -16.98 -18.90
C TYR A 53 -0.98 -16.64 -17.95
N LEU A 54 -0.70 -16.70 -16.65
CA LEU A 54 -1.55 -16.29 -15.54
C LEU A 54 -1.39 -14.80 -15.28
N ALA A 55 -2.20 -14.24 -14.40
CA ALA A 55 -2.03 -12.88 -13.87
C ALA A 55 -1.99 -12.91 -12.35
N ALA A 56 -1.45 -11.84 -11.75
CA ALA A 56 -1.44 -11.70 -10.30
C ALA A 56 -1.78 -10.29 -9.87
N THR A 57 -2.35 -10.19 -8.67
CA THR A 57 -2.65 -8.97 -7.93
C THR A 57 -2.71 -9.33 -6.45
N GLY A 58 -2.87 -8.38 -5.56
CA GLY A 58 -2.91 -8.67 -4.13
C GLY A 58 -3.24 -7.48 -3.27
N ASN A 59 -3.05 -7.65 -1.98
CA ASN A 59 -3.10 -6.59 -0.98
C ASN A 59 -1.86 -6.66 -0.08
N SER A 60 -1.83 -5.91 1.01
CA SER A 60 -0.70 -5.88 1.94
C SER A 60 -0.34 -7.23 2.58
N SER A 61 -1.29 -8.18 2.62
CA SER A 61 -1.11 -9.47 3.32
C SER A 61 -1.00 -10.66 2.38
N PHE A 62 -1.62 -10.59 1.20
CA PHE A 62 -1.78 -11.75 0.30
C PHE A 62 -1.55 -11.39 -1.16
N GLY A 63 -0.89 -12.30 -1.89
CA GLY A 63 -0.80 -12.29 -3.35
C GLY A 63 -1.71 -13.35 -3.95
N TYR A 64 -2.44 -13.00 -5.01
CA TYR A 64 -3.38 -13.88 -5.71
C TYR A 64 -2.95 -14.07 -7.14
N PHE A 65 -2.74 -15.32 -7.54
CA PHE A 65 -2.34 -15.74 -8.86
C PHE A 65 -3.52 -16.43 -9.54
N GLY A 66 -4.07 -15.85 -10.60
CA GLY A 66 -5.31 -16.32 -11.22
C GLY A 66 -5.18 -16.76 -12.68
N GLY A 67 -5.98 -17.76 -13.07
CA GLY A 67 -6.07 -18.26 -14.44
C GLY A 67 -4.80 -18.92 -14.96
N GLY A 68 -4.54 -18.74 -16.25
CA GLY A 68 -3.40 -19.35 -16.93
C GLY A 68 -3.74 -20.68 -17.61
N GLU A 69 -2.71 -21.40 -18.03
CA GLU A 69 -2.87 -22.72 -18.64
C GLU A 69 -1.79 -23.71 -18.19
N THR A 70 -2.16 -24.98 -18.20
CA THR A 70 -1.24 -26.14 -18.29
C THR A 70 -1.06 -26.55 -19.75
N PRO A 71 -0.20 -27.51 -20.07
CA PRO A 71 -0.12 -28.06 -21.43
C PRO A 71 -1.46 -28.59 -21.96
N SER A 72 -2.37 -29.02 -21.09
CA SER A 72 -3.63 -29.69 -21.46
C SER A 72 -4.88 -28.83 -21.30
N ALA A 73 -4.88 -27.79 -20.46
CA ALA A 73 -6.10 -27.04 -20.11
C ALA A 73 -5.84 -25.58 -19.75
N LYS A 74 -6.83 -24.71 -20.01
CA LYS A 74 -6.95 -23.36 -19.42
C LYS A 74 -7.61 -23.50 -18.06
N LEU A 75 -7.27 -22.60 -17.14
CA LEU A 75 -7.64 -22.73 -15.74
C LEU A 75 -8.48 -21.55 -15.25
N THR A 76 -9.35 -21.83 -14.28
CA THR A 76 -10.05 -20.84 -13.47
C THR A 76 -9.40 -20.66 -12.09
N ILE A 77 -8.41 -21.48 -11.75
CA ILE A 77 -7.79 -21.52 -10.42
C ILE A 77 -7.25 -20.15 -10.05
N VAL A 78 -7.51 -19.75 -8.82
CA VAL A 78 -6.84 -18.63 -8.14
C VAL A 78 -6.12 -19.19 -6.93
N ASP A 79 -4.80 -19.02 -6.88
CA ASP A 79 -3.96 -19.39 -5.73
C ASP A 79 -3.64 -18.16 -4.90
N ARG A 80 -3.71 -18.29 -3.57
CA ARG A 80 -3.31 -17.27 -2.62
C ARG A 80 -1.99 -17.64 -1.93
N ILE A 81 -1.02 -16.73 -2.01
CA ILE A 81 0.19 -16.74 -1.20
C ILE A 81 -0.06 -15.88 0.04
N ASP A 82 0.32 -16.37 1.20
CA ASP A 82 0.37 -15.60 2.44
C ASP A 82 1.79 -15.02 2.59
N TYR A 83 1.93 -13.70 2.55
CA TYR A 83 3.23 -13.06 2.65
C TYR A 83 3.90 -13.24 4.02
N SER A 84 3.10 -13.49 5.08
CA SER A 84 3.63 -13.79 6.42
C SER A 84 4.16 -15.22 6.54
N ASN A 85 3.75 -16.13 5.62
CA ASN A 85 4.18 -17.52 5.55
C ASN A 85 4.44 -17.94 4.10
N ASP A 86 5.36 -17.27 3.43
CA ASP A 86 5.63 -17.43 2.01
C ASP A 86 6.39 -18.71 1.64
N THR A 87 6.68 -19.56 2.61
CA THR A 87 7.29 -20.90 2.39
C THR A 87 6.22 -21.99 2.23
N ALA A 88 4.99 -21.73 2.60
CA ALA A 88 3.88 -22.66 2.42
C ALA A 88 3.44 -22.72 0.96
N THR A 89 2.95 -23.89 0.51
CA THR A 89 2.27 -24.00 -0.78
C THR A 89 1.06 -23.07 -0.82
N ALA A 90 0.90 -22.35 -1.93
CA ALA A 90 -0.23 -21.44 -2.14
C ALA A 90 -1.57 -22.18 -2.04
N VAL A 91 -2.55 -21.56 -1.42
CA VAL A 91 -3.87 -22.14 -1.17
C VAL A 91 -4.83 -21.76 -2.27
N ALA A 92 -5.45 -22.76 -2.93
CA ALA A 92 -6.50 -22.51 -3.92
C ALA A 92 -7.72 -21.82 -3.29
N LYS A 93 -8.21 -20.78 -3.94
CA LYS A 93 -9.33 -19.93 -3.53
C LYS A 93 -10.47 -19.97 -4.53
N GLY A 94 -11.47 -19.10 -4.38
CA GLY A 94 -12.62 -19.03 -5.29
C GLY A 94 -12.18 -18.82 -6.75
N PRO A 95 -12.69 -19.60 -7.69
CA PRO A 95 -12.22 -19.59 -9.08
C PRO A 95 -12.67 -18.33 -9.84
N LEU A 96 -11.98 -18.03 -10.94
CA LEU A 96 -12.47 -17.10 -11.96
C LEU A 96 -13.74 -17.64 -12.63
N SER A 97 -14.58 -16.76 -13.15
CA SER A 97 -15.84 -17.14 -13.82
C SER A 97 -15.62 -17.95 -15.09
N VAL A 98 -14.50 -17.76 -15.78
CA VAL A 98 -14.17 -18.44 -17.06
C VAL A 98 -12.69 -18.83 -17.09
N ALA A 99 -12.41 -20.06 -17.55
CA ALA A 99 -11.05 -20.55 -17.76
C ALA A 99 -10.36 -19.80 -18.93
N ARG A 100 -9.26 -19.10 -18.64
CA ARG A 100 -8.57 -18.27 -19.62
C ARG A 100 -7.10 -18.03 -19.29
N ARG A 101 -6.32 -17.76 -20.33
CA ARG A 101 -4.90 -17.40 -20.25
C ARG A 101 -4.66 -16.02 -20.86
N PHE A 102 -3.43 -15.52 -20.76
CA PHE A 102 -3.05 -14.19 -21.25
C PHE A 102 -3.95 -13.08 -20.69
N ILE A 103 -4.37 -13.23 -19.45
CA ILE A 103 -5.10 -12.26 -18.67
C ILE A 103 -4.14 -11.26 -18.04
N ALA A 104 -4.64 -10.10 -17.64
CA ALA A 104 -3.92 -9.17 -16.79
C ALA A 104 -4.73 -8.91 -15.51
N ALA A 105 -4.06 -8.47 -14.46
CA ALA A 105 -4.75 -8.17 -13.21
C ALA A 105 -4.17 -6.90 -12.56
N THR A 106 -5.03 -6.23 -11.83
CA THR A 106 -4.75 -5.08 -10.98
C THR A 106 -5.77 -5.06 -9.85
N GLY A 107 -5.65 -4.17 -8.87
CA GLY A 107 -6.60 -4.15 -7.77
C GLY A 107 -6.31 -3.03 -6.78
N ASN A 108 -7.03 -3.09 -5.66
CA ASN A 108 -6.83 -2.24 -4.50
C ASN A 108 -6.72 -3.09 -3.22
N SER A 109 -6.75 -2.47 -2.05
CA SER A 109 -6.64 -3.18 -0.77
C SER A 109 -7.76 -4.19 -0.49
N SER A 110 -8.92 -4.08 -1.18
CA SER A 110 -10.12 -4.89 -0.93
C SER A 110 -10.44 -5.87 -2.04
N PHE A 111 -10.08 -5.54 -3.29
CA PHE A 111 -10.51 -6.29 -4.47
C PHE A 111 -9.39 -6.47 -5.49
N GLY A 112 -9.31 -7.68 -6.06
CA GLY A 112 -8.52 -7.96 -7.26
C GLY A 112 -9.39 -8.05 -8.51
N TYR A 113 -8.94 -7.46 -9.61
CA TYR A 113 -9.65 -7.45 -10.89
C TYR A 113 -8.81 -8.16 -11.95
N PHE A 114 -9.34 -9.26 -12.47
CA PHE A 114 -8.73 -10.07 -13.51
C PHE A 114 -9.46 -9.79 -14.84
N GLY A 115 -8.79 -9.13 -15.79
CA GLY A 115 -9.42 -8.62 -17.01
C GLY A 115 -8.96 -9.30 -18.29
N GLY A 116 -9.89 -9.46 -19.25
CA GLY A 116 -9.62 -9.96 -20.59
C GLY A 116 -9.11 -11.38 -20.63
N GLY A 117 -8.17 -11.64 -21.52
CA GLY A 117 -7.61 -12.98 -21.78
C GLY A 117 -8.35 -13.72 -22.86
N GLY A 118 -7.95 -14.95 -23.12
CA GLY A 118 -8.60 -15.73 -24.15
C GLY A 118 -8.28 -17.20 -24.14
N ASN A 119 -9.01 -17.88 -25.00
CA ASN A 119 -8.71 -19.20 -25.50
C ASN A 119 -8.53 -19.05 -27.02
N PRO A 120 -7.29 -19.02 -27.56
CA PRO A 120 -7.04 -18.70 -28.94
C PRO A 120 -7.75 -19.58 -29.95
N ALA A 121 -8.21 -20.75 -29.52
CA ALA A 121 -8.95 -21.66 -30.39
C ALA A 121 -10.48 -21.43 -30.40
N LEU A 122 -11.04 -20.71 -29.39
CA LEU A 122 -12.48 -20.68 -29.24
C LEU A 122 -13.06 -19.28 -28.93
N ALA A 123 -12.42 -18.45 -28.12
CA ALA A 123 -12.95 -17.14 -27.71
C ALA A 123 -11.89 -16.24 -27.09
N GLN A 124 -12.06 -14.95 -27.27
CA GLN A 124 -11.37 -13.89 -26.54
C GLN A 124 -12.40 -13.16 -25.69
N TYR A 125 -11.96 -12.59 -24.57
CA TYR A 125 -12.88 -12.07 -23.57
C TYR A 125 -12.65 -10.60 -23.29
N SER A 126 -13.74 -9.88 -23.03
CA SER A 126 -13.74 -8.56 -22.37
C SER A 126 -14.10 -8.68 -20.90
N VAL A 127 -14.40 -9.87 -20.40
CA VAL A 127 -14.79 -10.13 -19.02
C VAL A 127 -13.75 -9.61 -18.05
N VAL A 128 -14.23 -8.98 -16.99
CA VAL A 128 -13.47 -8.62 -15.80
C VAL A 128 -14.08 -9.35 -14.61
N ASP A 129 -13.29 -10.18 -13.95
CA ASP A 129 -13.68 -10.84 -12.70
C ASP A 129 -13.13 -10.09 -11.51
N ARG A 130 -13.99 -9.78 -10.53
CA ARG A 130 -13.59 -9.21 -9.25
C ARG A 130 -13.53 -10.28 -8.18
N LEU A 131 -12.35 -10.47 -7.59
CA LEU A 131 -12.12 -11.26 -6.41
C LEU A 131 -12.26 -10.35 -5.17
N ASP A 132 -13.10 -10.74 -4.23
CA ASP A 132 -13.22 -10.07 -2.93
C ASP A 132 -12.25 -10.71 -1.94
N TYR A 133 -11.26 -9.94 -1.45
CA TYR A 133 -10.25 -10.47 -0.54
C TYR A 133 -10.80 -10.79 0.86
N SER A 134 -11.94 -10.19 1.24
CA SER A 134 -12.61 -10.50 2.51
C SER A 134 -13.39 -11.82 2.46
N SER A 135 -13.70 -12.29 1.25
CA SER A 135 -14.45 -13.54 0.99
C SER A 135 -13.82 -14.32 -0.17
N ASP A 136 -12.51 -14.56 -0.08
CA ASP A 136 -11.70 -15.11 -1.17
C ASP A 136 -11.96 -16.59 -1.51
N THR A 137 -12.83 -17.26 -0.79
CA THR A 137 -13.31 -18.61 -1.09
C THR A 137 -14.51 -18.61 -2.04
N THR A 138 -15.19 -17.47 -2.19
CA THR A 138 -16.28 -17.29 -3.13
C THR A 138 -15.73 -17.12 -4.56
N ALA A 139 -16.42 -17.68 -5.56
CA ALA A 139 -16.05 -17.46 -6.95
C ALA A 139 -16.00 -15.96 -7.29
N ALA A 140 -15.01 -15.56 -8.06
CA ALA A 140 -14.87 -14.18 -8.49
C ALA A 140 -16.09 -13.72 -9.30
N ALA A 141 -16.62 -12.54 -8.98
CA ALA A 141 -17.83 -12.02 -9.58
C ALA A 141 -17.53 -11.27 -10.90
N PRO A 142 -18.18 -11.62 -12.03
CA PRO A 142 -18.10 -10.83 -13.25
C PRO A 142 -18.60 -9.41 -13.01
N LYS A 143 -17.86 -8.43 -13.55
CA LYS A 143 -18.12 -6.99 -13.45
C LYS A 143 -18.24 -6.36 -14.84
N GLY A 144 -18.29 -5.04 -14.92
CA GLY A 144 -18.34 -4.32 -16.18
C GLY A 144 -17.16 -4.71 -17.09
N PRO A 145 -17.42 -4.99 -18.37
CA PRO A 145 -16.40 -5.51 -19.26
C PRO A 145 -15.36 -4.45 -19.64
N LEU A 146 -14.19 -4.88 -20.13
CA LEU A 146 -13.29 -4.00 -20.90
C LEU A 146 -14.04 -3.48 -22.13
N GLY A 147 -13.70 -2.28 -22.61
CA GLY A 147 -14.34 -1.66 -23.77
C GLY A 147 -14.23 -2.46 -25.09
N GLN A 148 -13.31 -3.44 -25.12
CA GLN A 148 -13.19 -4.43 -26.20
C GLN A 148 -12.62 -5.76 -25.68
N GLN A 149 -12.83 -6.83 -26.42
CA GLN A 149 -12.14 -8.10 -26.18
C GLN A 149 -10.63 -7.92 -26.35
N LYS A 150 -9.86 -8.37 -25.34
CA LYS A 150 -8.42 -8.08 -25.28
C LYS A 150 -7.67 -9.22 -24.58
N TRP A 151 -6.49 -9.56 -25.08
CA TRP A 151 -5.62 -10.57 -24.48
C TRP A 151 -4.14 -10.23 -24.66
N ALA A 152 -3.26 -10.84 -23.85
CA ALA A 152 -1.82 -10.59 -23.84
C ALA A 152 -1.45 -9.09 -23.62
N HIS A 153 -2.21 -8.42 -22.79
CA HIS A 153 -2.05 -7.03 -22.38
C HIS A 153 -1.44 -6.94 -20.98
N GLY A 154 -0.98 -5.77 -20.58
CA GLY A 154 -0.52 -5.47 -19.21
C GLY A 154 -1.59 -4.73 -18.41
N ALA A 155 -1.47 -4.75 -17.08
CA ALA A 155 -2.30 -3.94 -16.22
C ALA A 155 -1.51 -3.32 -15.06
N ALA A 156 -1.85 -2.08 -14.71
CA ALA A 156 -1.37 -1.34 -13.56
C ALA A 156 -2.52 -0.48 -13.02
N GLY A 157 -2.38 0.13 -11.84
CA GLY A 157 -3.48 0.91 -11.30
C GLY A 157 -3.11 1.72 -10.08
N THR A 158 -4.14 2.29 -9.49
CA THR A 158 -4.14 3.02 -8.20
C THR A 158 -5.09 2.36 -7.23
N SER A 159 -5.27 2.92 -6.05
CA SER A 159 -6.32 2.49 -5.12
C SER A 159 -7.76 2.68 -5.66
N SER A 160 -7.94 3.52 -6.70
CA SER A 160 -9.27 3.88 -7.25
C SER A 160 -9.52 3.37 -8.65
N PHE A 161 -8.47 3.16 -9.46
CA PHE A 161 -8.59 2.85 -10.88
C PHE A 161 -7.64 1.74 -11.33
N GLY A 162 -8.13 0.86 -12.22
CA GLY A 162 -7.33 -0.14 -12.90
C GLY A 162 -7.20 0.16 -14.40
N TYR A 163 -6.01 0.08 -14.97
CA TYR A 163 -5.69 0.37 -16.37
C TYR A 163 -5.18 -0.88 -17.07
N PHE A 164 -5.82 -1.25 -18.17
CA PHE A 164 -5.51 -2.42 -18.99
C PHE A 164 -5.06 -1.98 -20.40
N GLY A 165 -3.76 -2.10 -20.69
CA GLY A 165 -3.13 -1.47 -21.84
C GLY A 165 -2.43 -2.43 -22.80
N GLY A 166 -2.44 -2.10 -24.12
CA GLY A 166 -1.81 -2.89 -25.18
C GLY A 166 -2.56 -4.19 -25.50
N GLY A 167 -1.86 -5.21 -25.97
CA GLY A 167 -2.39 -6.53 -26.26
C GLY A 167 -2.88 -6.73 -27.69
N LEU A 168 -3.68 -7.75 -27.89
CA LEU A 168 -4.36 -8.11 -29.13
C LEU A 168 -5.86 -7.98 -28.95
N ASN A 169 -6.57 -7.47 -29.96
CA ASN A 169 -8.03 -7.42 -30.02
C ASN A 169 -8.63 -8.75 -30.52
N HIS A 170 -9.96 -8.81 -30.67
CA HIS A 170 -10.70 -9.97 -31.14
C HIS A 170 -10.32 -10.42 -32.59
N LEU A 171 -9.74 -9.53 -33.39
CA LEU A 171 -9.26 -9.85 -34.74
C LEU A 171 -7.81 -10.33 -34.72
N GLY A 172 -7.16 -10.45 -33.58
CA GLY A 172 -5.75 -10.77 -33.46
C GLY A 172 -4.81 -9.61 -33.85
N SER A 173 -5.35 -8.40 -34.02
CA SER A 173 -4.56 -7.19 -34.31
C SER A 173 -3.96 -6.61 -33.06
N LEU A 174 -2.72 -6.13 -33.19
CA LEU A 174 -2.05 -5.41 -32.07
C LEU A 174 -2.79 -4.10 -31.76
N THR A 175 -2.92 -3.77 -30.49
CA THR A 175 -3.51 -2.52 -30.04
C THR A 175 -2.59 -1.74 -29.11
N SER A 176 -2.78 -0.42 -29.08
CA SER A 176 -2.18 0.49 -28.08
C SER A 176 -3.24 0.99 -27.07
N SER A 177 -4.52 0.65 -27.27
CA SER A 177 -5.61 1.14 -26.41
C SER A 177 -5.42 0.77 -24.96
N ILE A 178 -5.79 1.70 -24.07
CA ILE A 178 -5.85 1.51 -22.62
C ILE A 178 -7.30 1.66 -22.18
N PHE A 179 -7.80 0.73 -21.36
CA PHE A 179 -9.12 0.79 -20.73
C PHE A 179 -8.97 0.95 -19.25
N ARG A 180 -9.71 1.91 -18.66
CA ARG A 180 -9.74 2.21 -17.24
C ARG A 180 -11.02 1.70 -16.59
N ILE A 181 -10.88 0.88 -15.56
CA ILE A 181 -11.96 0.50 -14.64
C ILE A 181 -11.97 1.50 -13.49
N ASP A 182 -13.15 1.99 -13.14
CA ASP A 182 -13.40 2.73 -11.90
C ASP A 182 -13.88 1.75 -10.83
N TYR A 183 -13.11 1.56 -9.76
CA TYR A 183 -13.44 0.60 -8.71
C TYR A 183 -14.66 1.02 -7.89
N SER A 184 -15.01 2.32 -7.88
CA SER A 184 -16.23 2.81 -7.24
C SER A 184 -17.49 2.52 -8.07
N ASN A 185 -17.33 2.27 -9.38
CA ASN A 185 -18.41 1.93 -10.32
C ASN A 185 -17.99 0.77 -11.23
N ASP A 186 -17.61 -0.36 -10.65
CA ASP A 186 -17.03 -1.51 -11.36
C ASP A 186 -18.03 -2.33 -12.20
N THR A 187 -19.29 -1.91 -12.25
CA THR A 187 -20.31 -2.50 -13.12
C THR A 187 -20.40 -1.81 -14.48
N ALA A 188 -19.83 -0.61 -14.62
CA ALA A 188 -19.76 0.09 -15.89
C ALA A 188 -18.72 -0.54 -16.83
N THR A 189 -18.93 -0.41 -18.14
CA THR A 189 -17.90 -0.75 -19.14
C THR A 189 -16.68 0.14 -18.93
N ALA A 190 -15.49 -0.46 -18.95
CA ALA A 190 -14.23 0.27 -18.77
C ALA A 190 -14.06 1.35 -19.84
N ALA A 191 -13.72 2.57 -19.39
CA ALA A 191 -13.57 3.73 -20.27
C ALA A 191 -12.24 3.68 -21.05
N GLU A 192 -12.26 3.96 -22.35
CA GLU A 192 -11.02 4.10 -23.13
C GLU A 192 -10.30 5.40 -22.75
N LYS A 193 -8.98 5.30 -22.60
CA LYS A 193 -8.07 6.38 -22.21
C LYS A 193 -6.97 6.58 -23.25
N GLY A 194 -6.05 7.51 -23.02
CA GLY A 194 -4.94 7.78 -23.91
C GLY A 194 -4.12 6.51 -24.19
N PRO A 195 -3.77 6.25 -25.47
CA PRO A 195 -3.13 4.98 -25.85
C PRO A 195 -1.66 4.92 -25.40
N LEU A 196 -1.07 3.73 -25.43
CA LEU A 196 0.39 3.56 -25.40
C LEU A 196 1.02 4.23 -26.63
N GLY A 197 2.31 4.57 -26.55
CA GLY A 197 3.06 5.16 -27.66
C GLY A 197 3.15 4.28 -28.91
N ALA A 198 2.98 2.97 -28.77
CA ALA A 198 2.95 2.01 -29.89
C ALA A 198 2.11 0.78 -29.56
N THR A 199 1.59 0.13 -30.62
CA THR A 199 0.87 -1.14 -30.50
C THR A 199 1.83 -2.27 -30.11
N ARG A 200 1.50 -3.07 -29.08
CA ARG A 200 2.32 -4.20 -28.63
C ARG A 200 1.54 -5.16 -27.72
N LYS A 201 1.97 -6.42 -27.70
CA LYS A 201 1.39 -7.50 -26.91
C LYS A 201 2.44 -8.10 -25.97
N GLU A 202 1.98 -8.92 -25.00
CA GLU A 202 2.88 -9.67 -24.11
C GLU A 202 3.83 -8.76 -23.32
N LEU A 203 3.37 -7.57 -23.00
CA LEU A 203 4.02 -6.57 -22.16
C LEU A 203 3.61 -6.78 -20.71
N ALA A 204 4.38 -6.25 -19.77
CA ALA A 204 4.03 -6.20 -18.36
C ALA A 204 3.84 -4.76 -17.92
N ALA A 205 3.16 -4.56 -16.77
CA ALA A 205 3.01 -3.25 -16.22
C ALA A 205 3.08 -3.27 -14.68
N THR A 206 3.55 -2.17 -14.13
CA THR A 206 3.61 -1.87 -12.69
C THR A 206 3.52 -0.36 -12.51
N GLY A 207 3.48 0.15 -11.30
CA GLY A 207 3.40 1.58 -11.07
C GLY A 207 3.40 1.98 -9.60
N ASN A 208 3.19 3.26 -9.40
CA ASN A 208 3.01 3.87 -8.09
C ASN A 208 1.68 4.65 -8.03
N ALA A 209 1.48 5.49 -7.02
CA ALA A 209 0.25 6.27 -6.85
C ALA A 209 -0.03 7.26 -8.00
N SER A 210 1.01 7.70 -8.74
CA SER A 210 0.90 8.75 -9.74
C SER A 210 1.00 8.24 -11.17
N PHE A 211 1.74 7.14 -11.40
CA PHE A 211 2.12 6.69 -12.73
C PHE A 211 2.04 5.18 -12.91
N GLY A 212 1.56 4.75 -14.08
CA GLY A 212 1.65 3.37 -14.56
C GLY A 212 2.72 3.24 -15.64
N TYR A 213 3.58 2.23 -15.54
CA TYR A 213 4.67 1.94 -16.46
C TYR A 213 4.40 0.63 -17.19
N PHE A 214 4.25 0.72 -18.51
CA PHE A 214 4.01 -0.41 -19.39
C PHE A 214 5.30 -0.73 -20.15
N GLY A 215 5.93 -1.86 -19.87
CA GLY A 215 7.27 -2.18 -20.33
C GLY A 215 7.37 -3.43 -21.18
N GLY A 216 8.31 -3.43 -22.13
CA GLY A 216 8.58 -4.56 -23.01
C GLY A 216 7.48 -4.84 -24.02
N GLY A 217 7.36 -6.10 -24.43
CA GLY A 217 6.33 -6.62 -25.33
C GLY A 217 6.86 -6.98 -26.72
N GLY A 218 5.95 -7.48 -27.55
CA GLY A 218 6.19 -7.88 -28.94
C GLY A 218 5.27 -7.16 -29.92
N PRO A 219 5.45 -7.38 -31.26
CA PRO A 219 6.31 -8.38 -31.89
C PRO A 219 7.79 -8.02 -31.87
N GLY A 220 8.63 -9.06 -31.86
CA GLY A 220 10.09 -8.92 -31.98
C GLY A 220 10.73 -8.29 -30.73
N SER A 221 10.33 -8.68 -29.53
CA SER A 221 10.84 -8.21 -28.22
C SER A 221 11.22 -6.71 -28.18
N LYS A 222 10.61 -5.95 -27.33
CA LYS A 222 10.85 -4.50 -27.18
C LYS A 222 11.46 -4.20 -25.81
N SER A 223 12.28 -3.14 -25.76
CA SER A 223 12.74 -2.54 -24.50
C SER A 223 11.94 -1.31 -24.09
N THR A 224 11.04 -0.84 -24.96
CA THR A 224 10.23 0.36 -24.74
C THR A 224 9.44 0.30 -23.42
N VAL A 225 9.44 1.41 -22.68
CA VAL A 225 8.58 1.64 -21.51
C VAL A 225 7.77 2.89 -21.80
N ASP A 226 6.43 2.80 -21.66
CA ASP A 226 5.52 3.94 -21.72
C ASP A 226 4.97 4.22 -20.33
N ARG A 227 4.90 5.52 -19.96
CA ARG A 227 4.34 5.99 -18.70
C ARG A 227 2.98 6.63 -18.92
N VAL A 228 1.97 6.13 -18.23
CA VAL A 228 0.65 6.74 -18.09
C VAL A 228 0.65 7.64 -16.86
N ASP A 229 0.23 8.88 -17.02
CA ASP A 229 -0.01 9.80 -15.91
C ASP A 229 -1.46 9.65 -15.44
N TYR A 230 -1.68 9.20 -14.21
CA TYR A 230 -3.02 8.94 -13.70
C TYR A 230 -3.81 10.22 -13.41
N SER A 231 -3.12 11.35 -13.22
CA SER A 231 -3.76 12.67 -13.06
C SER A 231 -4.26 13.23 -14.39
N ASN A 232 -3.69 12.80 -15.52
CA ASN A 232 -4.07 13.20 -16.88
C ASN A 232 -3.94 11.99 -17.82
N ASP A 233 -4.91 11.08 -17.76
CA ASP A 233 -4.88 9.78 -18.47
C ASP A 233 -5.45 9.82 -19.90
N THR A 234 -5.69 11.00 -20.46
CA THR A 234 -6.24 11.16 -21.81
C THR A 234 -5.17 11.31 -22.91
N PRO A 235 -3.99 11.89 -22.68
CA PRO A 235 -2.94 11.92 -23.70
C PRO A 235 -2.32 10.53 -23.94
N THR A 236 -1.64 10.40 -25.09
CA THR A 236 -0.77 9.24 -25.36
C THR A 236 0.28 9.10 -24.27
N ALA A 237 0.49 7.87 -23.77
CA ALA A 237 1.48 7.59 -22.74
C ALA A 237 2.89 8.02 -23.18
N SER A 238 3.63 8.64 -22.27
CA SER A 238 4.96 9.20 -22.53
C SER A 238 6.03 8.11 -22.58
N PRO A 239 6.90 8.05 -23.62
CA PRO A 239 8.04 7.15 -23.62
C PRO A 239 9.04 7.53 -22.51
N LYS A 240 9.59 6.51 -21.85
CA LYS A 240 10.57 6.63 -20.75
C LYS A 240 11.83 5.82 -21.04
N GLY A 241 12.77 5.80 -20.09
CA GLY A 241 14.00 5.03 -20.20
C GLY A 241 13.69 3.56 -20.46
N PRO A 242 14.39 2.94 -21.43
CA PRO A 242 14.07 1.57 -21.84
C PRO A 242 14.49 0.53 -20.80
N LEU A 243 13.96 -0.68 -20.90
CA LEU A 243 14.53 -1.86 -20.23
C LEU A 243 15.97 -2.08 -20.74
N SER A 244 16.83 -2.67 -19.90
CA SER A 244 18.23 -2.95 -20.28
C SER A 244 18.34 -3.90 -21.49
N VAL A 245 17.37 -4.80 -21.64
CA VAL A 245 17.27 -5.75 -22.74
C VAL A 245 15.84 -5.83 -23.26
N ALA A 246 15.68 -5.87 -24.58
CA ALA A 246 14.38 -6.02 -25.23
C ALA A 246 13.74 -7.39 -24.92
N ARG A 247 12.51 -7.41 -24.37
CA ARG A 247 11.84 -8.62 -23.91
C ARG A 247 10.32 -8.55 -24.11
N GLN A 248 9.70 -9.73 -24.22
CA GLN A 248 8.25 -9.95 -24.18
C GLN A 248 7.93 -11.09 -23.25
N GLN A 249 6.67 -11.34 -22.90
CA GLN A 249 6.25 -12.41 -21.98
C GLN A 249 6.91 -12.32 -20.59
N LEU A 250 7.21 -11.10 -20.17
CA LEU A 250 7.77 -10.77 -18.86
C LEU A 250 6.64 -10.52 -17.86
N ALA A 251 6.96 -10.54 -16.58
CA ALA A 251 6.09 -10.10 -15.50
C ALA A 251 6.65 -8.84 -14.84
N ALA A 252 5.81 -8.07 -14.16
CA ALA A 252 6.26 -6.90 -13.44
C ALA A 252 5.53 -6.75 -12.11
N THR A 253 6.24 -6.20 -11.14
CA THR A 253 5.76 -5.81 -9.81
C THR A 253 6.64 -4.67 -9.28
N GLY A 254 6.34 -4.13 -8.12
CA GLY A 254 7.15 -3.03 -7.59
C GLY A 254 6.65 -2.53 -6.24
N ASN A 255 7.19 -1.38 -5.88
CA ASN A 255 6.79 -0.60 -4.72
C ASN A 255 6.57 0.88 -5.12
N SER A 256 6.44 1.77 -4.15
CA SER A 256 6.23 3.21 -4.42
C SER A 256 7.39 3.89 -5.15
N SER A 257 8.60 3.33 -5.09
CA SER A 257 9.83 3.94 -5.63
C SER A 257 10.37 3.25 -6.89
N PHE A 258 10.14 1.94 -7.02
CA PHE A 258 10.77 1.11 -8.05
C PHE A 258 9.79 0.13 -8.70
N GLY A 259 9.93 -0.03 -10.02
CA GLY A 259 9.28 -1.09 -10.80
C GLY A 259 10.28 -2.14 -11.25
N TYR A 260 9.95 -3.42 -11.07
CA TYR A 260 10.80 -4.55 -11.43
C TYR A 260 10.14 -5.36 -12.54
N PHE A 261 10.87 -5.60 -13.63
CA PHE A 261 10.45 -6.35 -14.80
C PHE A 261 11.31 -7.61 -14.91
N GLY A 262 10.69 -8.79 -14.75
CA GLY A 262 11.43 -10.05 -14.67
C GLY A 262 10.99 -11.10 -15.69
N GLY A 263 11.94 -11.97 -16.08
CA GLY A 263 11.71 -13.04 -17.04
C GLY A 263 11.66 -12.56 -18.49
N GLY A 264 11.22 -13.42 -19.39
CA GLY A 264 11.09 -13.12 -20.81
C GLY A 264 11.39 -14.30 -21.73
N PRO A 265 11.49 -14.07 -23.06
CA PRO A 265 11.66 -15.11 -24.05
C PRO A 265 12.95 -15.93 -23.82
N SER A 266 12.99 -17.12 -24.37
CA SER A 266 14.10 -18.07 -24.18
C SER A 266 14.39 -18.39 -22.69
N ASN A 267 13.35 -18.28 -21.85
CA ASN A 267 13.41 -18.55 -20.40
C ASN A 267 14.54 -17.76 -19.71
N THR A 268 14.62 -16.46 -19.96
CA THR A 268 15.59 -15.60 -19.27
C THR A 268 15.21 -15.40 -17.79
N SER A 269 16.21 -15.33 -16.92
CA SER A 269 16.06 -15.00 -15.49
C SER A 269 16.27 -13.52 -15.19
N SER A 270 16.64 -12.70 -16.18
CA SER A 270 16.97 -11.28 -15.99
C SER A 270 15.83 -10.50 -15.32
N VAL A 271 16.19 -9.60 -14.43
CA VAL A 271 15.31 -8.61 -13.79
C VAL A 271 15.87 -7.23 -14.04
N ASP A 272 15.04 -6.32 -14.51
CA ASP A 272 15.35 -4.89 -14.65
C ASP A 272 14.57 -4.08 -13.62
N ARG A 273 15.21 -3.06 -13.05
CA ARG A 273 14.59 -2.10 -12.14
C ARG A 273 14.48 -0.72 -12.78
N ILE A 274 13.29 -0.17 -12.84
CA ILE A 274 13.03 1.24 -13.16
C ILE A 274 13.00 2.01 -11.84
N ASP A 275 13.75 3.12 -11.78
CA ASP A 275 13.65 4.10 -10.71
C ASP A 275 12.62 5.16 -11.11
N TYR A 276 11.52 5.26 -10.37
CA TYR A 276 10.45 6.20 -10.69
C TYR A 276 10.85 7.67 -10.48
N SER A 277 11.87 7.93 -9.66
CA SER A 277 12.43 9.29 -9.49
C SER A 277 13.33 9.70 -10.66
N ASN A 278 13.84 8.74 -11.43
CA ASN A 278 14.67 8.95 -12.62
C ASN A 278 14.26 8.05 -13.77
N ASP A 279 13.00 8.14 -14.16
CA ASP A 279 12.35 7.24 -15.14
C ASP A 279 12.78 7.47 -16.60
N THR A 280 13.70 8.40 -16.84
CA THR A 280 14.31 8.62 -18.18
C THR A 280 15.59 7.82 -18.37
N ALA A 281 16.20 7.32 -17.31
CA ALA A 281 17.37 6.45 -17.38
C ALA A 281 16.99 5.03 -17.88
N THR A 282 17.93 4.36 -18.53
CA THR A 282 17.78 2.93 -18.83
C THR A 282 17.64 2.15 -17.55
N ALA A 283 16.69 1.21 -17.51
CA ALA A 283 16.44 0.37 -16.34
C ALA A 283 17.72 -0.40 -15.93
N ALA A 284 18.00 -0.44 -14.65
CA ALA A 284 19.16 -1.10 -14.10
C ALA A 284 18.94 -2.61 -13.98
N ALA A 285 19.86 -3.42 -14.53
CA ALA A 285 19.85 -4.87 -14.32
C ALA A 285 20.10 -5.18 -12.84
N LYS A 286 19.32 -6.11 -12.29
CA LYS A 286 19.31 -6.53 -10.88
C LYS A 286 19.53 -8.04 -10.75
N GLY A 287 19.50 -8.54 -9.50
CA GLY A 287 19.64 -9.96 -9.21
C GLY A 287 18.62 -10.79 -9.98
N PRO A 288 19.02 -11.91 -10.58
CA PRO A 288 18.14 -12.69 -11.44
C PRO A 288 17.07 -13.47 -10.63
N LEU A 289 16.02 -13.92 -11.29
CA LEU A 289 15.13 -14.97 -10.80
C LEU A 289 15.94 -16.26 -10.56
N SER A 290 15.46 -17.13 -9.67
CA SER A 290 16.13 -18.42 -9.38
C SER A 290 16.31 -19.28 -10.62
N ALA A 291 15.37 -19.22 -11.55
CA ALA A 291 15.44 -19.89 -12.85
C ALA A 291 14.79 -19.02 -13.94
N GLY A 292 15.28 -19.17 -15.17
CA GLY A 292 14.72 -18.47 -16.31
C GLY A 292 13.32 -18.96 -16.67
N ARG A 293 12.39 -18.01 -16.95
CA ARG A 293 10.99 -18.31 -17.31
C ARG A 293 10.33 -17.20 -18.09
N ASN A 294 9.27 -17.54 -18.84
CA ASN A 294 8.42 -16.58 -19.52
C ASN A 294 6.94 -16.83 -19.19
N GLY A 295 6.09 -15.85 -19.42
CA GLY A 295 4.65 -15.99 -19.16
C GLY A 295 4.32 -16.25 -17.69
N SER A 296 5.17 -15.80 -16.77
CA SER A 296 4.92 -15.72 -15.33
C SER A 296 4.02 -14.52 -15.00
N ALA A 297 3.53 -14.48 -13.75
CA ALA A 297 2.86 -13.32 -13.16
C ALA A 297 3.64 -12.83 -11.95
N ALA A 298 3.43 -11.58 -11.56
CA ALA A 298 4.07 -11.04 -10.37
C ALA A 298 3.12 -10.16 -9.56
N THR A 299 3.36 -10.08 -8.25
CA THR A 299 2.61 -9.27 -7.28
C THR A 299 3.51 -8.86 -6.12
N SER A 300 3.11 -7.86 -5.38
CA SER A 300 3.78 -7.32 -4.20
C SER A 300 2.74 -6.77 -3.24
N ALA A 301 3.08 -6.74 -1.95
CA ALA A 301 2.27 -6.07 -0.94
C ALA A 301 2.13 -4.55 -1.16
N SER A 302 2.99 -3.96 -1.98
CA SER A 302 3.12 -2.51 -2.18
C SER A 302 2.96 -2.04 -3.62
N GLU A 303 2.52 -2.92 -4.54
CA GLU A 303 2.25 -2.51 -5.94
C GLU A 303 0.94 -1.74 -6.09
N ASN A 304 0.76 -1.04 -7.22
CA ASN A 304 -0.46 -0.30 -7.59
C ASN A 304 -0.89 0.73 -6.54
N ALA A 305 0.06 1.36 -5.87
CA ALA A 305 -0.20 2.29 -4.78
C ALA A 305 -1.14 1.71 -3.69
N LEU A 306 -1.11 0.40 -3.52
CA LEU A 306 -1.71 -0.20 -2.34
C LEU A 306 -1.16 0.55 -1.13
N PRO A 307 -2.00 0.99 -0.20
CA PRO A 307 -1.48 1.45 1.07
C PRO A 307 -0.56 0.33 1.55
N THR A 308 0.73 0.60 1.63
CA THR A 308 1.58 -0.24 2.44
C THR A 308 0.90 -0.24 3.79
N ASP A 309 0.34 -1.38 4.17
CA ASP A 309 0.02 -1.58 5.56
C ASP A 309 1.38 -1.56 6.27
N THR A 310 1.87 -0.36 6.50
CA THR A 310 2.88 -0.13 7.50
C THR A 310 2.15 -0.50 8.77
N GLY A 311 2.19 -1.80 9.09
CA GLY A 311 1.63 -2.30 10.33
C GLY A 311 2.12 -1.36 11.42
N LEU A 312 1.24 -0.46 11.84
CA LEU A 312 1.47 0.40 12.98
C LEU A 312 1.61 -0.54 14.17
N ILE A 313 2.85 -0.98 14.41
CA ILE A 313 3.19 -1.53 15.71
C ILE A 313 3.18 -0.34 16.65
N THR A 314 2.01 -0.04 17.20
CA THR A 314 1.92 0.82 18.35
C THR A 314 2.57 0.06 19.51
N ILE A 315 3.86 0.33 19.74
CA ILE A 315 4.53 -0.18 20.92
C ILE A 315 3.91 0.55 22.11
N PHE A 316 3.04 -0.16 22.83
CA PHE A 316 2.54 0.31 24.10
C PHE A 316 3.69 0.32 25.12
N ASN A 317 4.30 1.46 25.35
CA ASN A 317 5.13 1.65 26.51
C ASN A 317 4.26 2.15 27.66
N VAL A 318 3.86 1.24 28.55
CA VAL A 318 3.42 1.60 29.88
C VAL A 318 4.67 1.91 30.69
N ALA A 319 5.27 3.06 30.46
CA ALA A 319 6.23 3.66 31.36
C ALA A 319 5.59 4.94 31.89
N THR A 320 5.18 4.89 33.15
CA THR A 320 4.93 6.08 33.93
C THR A 320 6.19 6.94 33.88
N ASP A 321 6.02 8.11 33.28
CA ASP A 321 6.94 9.24 33.28
C ASP A 321 7.92 9.36 32.09
N LEU A 322 7.83 10.48 31.43
CA LEU A 322 8.81 11.33 30.79
C LEU A 322 8.75 11.61 29.28
N ARG A 323 8.02 10.89 28.43
CA ARG A 323 7.84 11.32 27.02
C ARG A 323 6.50 10.84 26.47
N ASP A 324 5.57 11.75 26.37
CA ASP A 324 4.24 11.47 25.84
C ASP A 324 4.24 11.60 24.29
N ASN A 325 3.76 10.55 23.64
CA ASN A 325 3.27 10.48 22.26
C ASN A 325 4.27 10.38 21.11
N VAL A 326 4.27 9.18 20.51
CA VAL A 326 4.84 8.89 19.19
C VAL A 326 3.84 9.26 18.11
N VAL A 327 4.23 10.07 17.15
CA VAL A 327 3.50 10.29 15.91
C VAL A 327 4.13 9.45 14.82
N PRO A 328 3.47 8.41 14.29
CA PRO A 328 3.98 7.69 13.13
C PRO A 328 3.88 8.59 11.90
N GLN A 329 5.00 8.80 11.23
CA GLN A 329 5.06 9.75 10.14
C GLN A 329 5.99 9.27 9.04
N GLY A 330 5.46 9.17 7.85
CA GLY A 330 6.23 8.66 6.72
C GLY A 330 6.70 7.22 6.95
N THR A 331 7.33 6.63 5.96
CA THR A 331 7.78 5.24 6.03
C THR A 331 9.06 5.04 6.85
N ASP A 332 9.77 6.11 7.20
CA ASP A 332 11.17 6.01 7.61
C ASP A 332 11.50 6.58 8.99
N PHE A 333 10.66 7.44 9.57
CA PHE A 333 11.00 8.15 10.81
C PHE A 333 9.85 8.25 11.81
N GLY A 334 10.18 8.20 13.12
CA GLY A 334 9.29 8.52 14.24
C GLY A 334 9.77 9.76 15.00
N TYR A 335 8.83 10.61 15.45
CA TYR A 335 9.12 11.85 16.15
C TYR A 335 8.54 11.86 17.55
N PHE A 336 9.36 12.23 18.55
CA PHE A 336 9.00 12.43 19.94
C PHE A 336 9.21 13.88 20.32
N ALA A 337 8.23 14.52 20.92
CA ALA A 337 8.30 15.96 21.15
C ALA A 337 7.88 16.36 22.59
N GLY A 338 8.58 17.34 23.13
CA GLY A 338 8.34 17.86 24.48
C GLY A 338 8.73 16.88 25.57
N GLY A 339 8.29 17.13 26.78
CA GLY A 339 8.58 16.32 27.95
C GLY A 339 9.06 17.11 29.15
N ARG A 340 9.50 16.40 30.22
CA ARG A 340 9.99 17.02 31.46
C ARG A 340 11.16 16.23 32.06
N THR A 341 12.35 16.92 32.26
CA THR A 341 13.57 16.31 32.84
C THR A 341 14.52 17.36 33.42
N PRO A 342 14.59 17.72 34.62
CA PRO A 342 13.54 17.98 35.60
C PRO A 342 12.66 19.17 35.22
N SER A 343 13.10 20.02 34.27
CA SER A 343 12.35 21.12 33.67
C SER A 343 11.61 20.68 32.42
N THR A 344 10.58 21.39 32.01
CA THR A 344 9.90 21.19 30.73
C THR A 344 10.87 21.46 29.57
N ILE A 345 10.77 20.66 28.52
CA ILE A 345 11.62 20.78 27.33
C ILE A 345 10.76 20.99 26.07
N SER A 346 11.37 21.60 25.05
CA SER A 346 10.79 21.77 23.71
C SER A 346 11.43 20.83 22.67
N THR A 347 12.34 19.97 23.08
CA THR A 347 13.08 19.08 22.19
C THR A 347 12.14 18.22 21.36
N VAL A 348 12.49 18.05 20.10
CA VAL A 348 11.92 17.05 19.21
C VAL A 348 13.04 16.09 18.82
N ASP A 349 12.87 14.82 19.12
CA ASP A 349 13.79 13.74 18.75
C ASP A 349 13.21 12.91 17.62
N ARG A 350 14.05 12.55 16.65
CA ARG A 350 13.68 11.70 15.51
C ARG A 350 14.40 10.36 15.58
N ILE A 351 13.63 9.26 15.53
CA ILE A 351 14.16 7.91 15.32
C ILE A 351 14.13 7.58 13.85
N ASP A 352 15.21 7.02 13.33
CA ASP A 352 15.30 6.42 12.01
C ASP A 352 14.93 4.94 12.11
N TYR A 353 13.83 4.53 11.48
CA TYR A 353 13.39 3.14 11.52
C TYR A 353 14.29 2.20 10.72
N SER A 354 15.09 2.72 9.79
CA SER A 354 16.11 1.93 9.09
C SER A 354 17.35 1.67 9.94
N ASN A 355 17.54 2.45 11.02
CA ASN A 355 18.63 2.35 11.97
C ASN A 355 18.17 2.64 13.40
N ASP A 356 17.28 1.81 13.91
CA ASP A 356 16.60 1.99 15.21
C ASP A 356 17.50 1.65 16.43
N THR A 357 18.72 1.17 16.19
CA THR A 357 19.73 0.99 17.22
C THR A 357 20.55 2.26 17.49
N ALA A 358 20.47 3.26 16.61
CA ALA A 358 21.13 4.53 16.80
C ALA A 358 20.40 5.42 17.82
N THR A 359 21.13 6.30 18.50
CA THR A 359 20.54 7.32 19.34
C THR A 359 19.67 8.25 18.47
N ALA A 360 18.47 8.57 18.95
CA ALA A 360 17.56 9.48 18.27
C ALA A 360 18.23 10.83 17.97
N SER A 361 18.02 11.36 16.79
CA SER A 361 18.58 12.65 16.36
C SER A 361 17.69 13.79 16.84
N THR A 362 18.25 14.77 17.55
CA THR A 362 17.54 16.00 17.93
C THR A 362 17.26 16.85 16.70
N LYS A 363 16.02 17.32 16.58
CA LYS A 363 15.49 18.15 15.49
C LYS A 363 15.06 19.52 15.97
N GLY A 364 14.45 20.31 15.08
CA GLY A 364 13.94 21.63 15.42
C GLY A 364 12.93 21.57 16.56
N PRO A 365 13.02 22.45 17.58
CA PRO A 365 12.21 22.35 18.78
C PRO A 365 10.73 22.73 18.53
N LEU A 366 9.85 22.34 19.44
CA LEU A 366 8.52 22.94 19.57
C LEU A 366 8.64 24.46 19.82
N SER A 367 7.58 25.20 19.51
CA SER A 367 7.53 26.67 19.73
C SER A 367 7.72 27.06 21.21
N SER A 368 7.38 26.16 22.14
CA SER A 368 7.58 26.34 23.58
C SER A 368 7.77 25.01 24.31
N ALA A 369 8.54 25.04 25.39
CA ALA A 369 8.79 23.88 26.24
C ALA A 369 7.53 23.47 27.01
N ARG A 370 7.10 22.18 26.89
CA ARG A 370 5.91 21.63 27.55
C ARG A 370 5.92 20.09 27.59
N TYR A 371 5.24 19.53 28.58
CA TYR A 371 5.02 18.08 28.72
C TYR A 371 3.53 17.75 28.56
N GLY A 372 3.20 16.47 28.43
CA GLY A 372 1.82 16.01 28.21
C GLY A 372 1.26 16.49 26.87
N VAL A 373 2.13 16.61 25.88
CA VAL A 373 1.79 16.93 24.49
C VAL A 373 1.23 15.69 23.81
N SER A 374 0.25 15.85 22.96
CA SER A 374 -0.31 14.77 22.15
C SER A 374 0.03 14.96 20.69
N GLY A 375 0.48 13.90 20.02
CA GLY A 375 0.96 13.98 18.65
C GLY A 375 0.14 13.14 17.67
N THR A 376 -0.07 13.67 16.46
CA THR A 376 -0.65 12.99 15.29
C THR A 376 -0.16 13.68 14.02
N GLY A 377 -0.56 13.23 12.84
CA GLY A 377 -0.17 13.90 11.60
C GLY A 377 -0.55 13.16 10.33
N ASN A 378 0.03 13.63 9.23
CA ASN A 378 -0.08 13.03 7.89
C ASN A 378 1.32 12.92 7.24
N ALA A 379 1.38 12.51 5.98
CA ALA A 379 2.66 12.26 5.31
C ALA A 379 3.64 13.46 5.29
N PRO A 380 3.23 14.74 5.09
CA PRO A 380 4.17 15.86 5.11
C PRO A 380 4.41 16.49 6.48
N PHE A 381 3.49 16.31 7.47
CA PHE A 381 3.50 17.10 8.70
C PHE A 381 3.14 16.32 9.96
N GLY A 382 3.85 16.59 11.08
CA GLY A 382 3.50 16.19 12.43
C GLY A 382 2.86 17.35 13.20
N TYR A 383 1.78 17.07 13.94
CA TYR A 383 1.07 18.04 14.76
C TYR A 383 1.13 17.64 16.23
N PHE A 384 1.64 18.53 17.06
CA PHE A 384 1.82 18.34 18.50
C PHE A 384 0.93 19.33 19.26
N ALA A 385 -0.11 18.83 19.91
CA ALA A 385 -1.17 19.65 20.46
C ALA A 385 -1.20 19.65 22.00
N GLY A 386 -1.58 20.79 22.56
CA GLY A 386 -1.76 20.97 24.00
C GLY A 386 -0.47 20.87 24.79
N GLY A 387 -0.58 20.29 25.98
CA GLY A 387 0.54 20.15 26.91
C GLY A 387 0.53 21.19 28.02
N ASN A 388 1.55 21.14 28.86
CA ASN A 388 1.62 21.95 30.08
C ASN A 388 3.04 22.51 30.26
N PRO A 389 3.30 23.81 30.01
CA PRO A 389 4.53 24.47 30.45
C PRO A 389 4.55 24.81 31.95
N SER A 390 3.48 25.39 32.48
CA SER A 390 3.18 25.65 33.90
C SER A 390 1.67 25.57 34.19
N SER A 391 0.86 25.64 33.12
CA SER A 391 -0.59 25.38 33.08
C SER A 391 -0.92 24.85 31.69
N ALA A 392 -2.04 24.10 31.52
CA ALA A 392 -2.43 23.54 30.24
C ALA A 392 -2.58 24.64 29.14
N VAL A 393 -2.24 24.32 27.93
CA VAL A 393 -2.33 25.22 26.76
C VAL A 393 -3.16 24.61 25.64
N SER A 394 -3.62 25.45 24.69
CA SER A 394 -4.34 25.04 23.49
C SER A 394 -3.44 25.02 22.23
N THR A 395 -2.18 25.36 22.35
CA THR A 395 -1.23 25.47 21.24
C THR A 395 -1.11 24.16 20.46
N ILE A 396 -1.11 24.26 19.14
CA ILE A 396 -0.72 23.18 18.23
C ILE A 396 0.52 23.62 17.47
N ASP A 397 1.57 22.83 17.55
CA ASP A 397 2.81 22.99 16.78
C ASP A 397 2.81 22.00 15.61
N ARG A 398 3.21 22.51 14.41
CA ARG A 398 3.42 21.69 13.23
C ARG A 398 4.91 21.56 12.92
N VAL A 399 5.40 20.33 12.85
CA VAL A 399 6.72 19.96 12.33
C VAL A 399 6.59 19.65 10.85
N ASP A 400 7.40 20.27 10.02
CA ASP A 400 7.54 19.98 8.60
C ASP A 400 8.63 18.91 8.42
N TYR A 401 8.26 17.72 7.93
CA TYR A 401 9.21 16.61 7.79
C TYR A 401 10.25 16.85 6.68
N SER A 402 9.93 17.71 5.71
CA SER A 402 10.89 18.11 4.68
C SER A 402 11.96 19.08 5.21
N ASN A 403 11.67 19.76 6.35
CA ASN A 403 12.56 20.68 7.03
C ASN A 403 12.47 20.54 8.55
N ASP A 404 12.72 19.34 9.05
CA ASP A 404 12.55 18.98 10.46
C ASP A 404 13.62 19.60 11.41
N THR A 405 14.54 20.38 10.90
CA THR A 405 15.52 21.15 11.68
C THR A 405 15.02 22.55 12.06
N ALA A 406 13.96 23.02 11.43
CA ALA A 406 13.33 24.30 11.76
C ALA A 406 12.49 24.17 13.05
N THR A 407 12.36 25.27 13.82
CA THR A 407 11.41 25.35 14.92
C THR A 407 10.00 25.08 14.41
N ALA A 408 9.24 24.24 15.11
CA ALA A 408 7.86 23.90 14.73
C ALA A 408 6.99 25.17 14.67
N THR A 409 6.15 25.23 13.64
CA THR A 409 5.29 26.39 13.37
C THR A 409 3.99 26.28 14.15
N VAL A 410 3.64 27.32 14.94
CA VAL A 410 2.35 27.39 15.63
C VAL A 410 1.21 27.46 14.61
N LYS A 411 0.19 26.65 14.80
CA LYS A 411 -1.02 26.54 13.97
C LYS A 411 -2.28 26.87 14.75
N GLY A 412 -3.44 26.71 14.14
CA GLY A 412 -4.72 26.95 14.78
C GLY A 412 -4.87 26.15 16.07
N PRO A 413 -5.33 26.79 17.17
CA PRO A 413 -5.33 26.16 18.49
C PRO A 413 -6.42 25.09 18.62
N LEU A 414 -6.31 24.25 19.65
CA LEU A 414 -7.46 23.50 20.19
C LEU A 414 -8.53 24.49 20.66
N SER A 415 -9.79 24.04 20.73
CA SER A 415 -10.91 24.87 21.19
C SER A 415 -10.79 25.30 22.66
N ALA A 416 -9.97 24.57 23.44
CA ALA A 416 -9.68 24.89 24.84
C ALA A 416 -8.30 24.33 25.24
N VAL A 417 -7.77 24.80 26.39
CA VAL A 417 -6.49 24.34 26.94
C VAL A 417 -6.58 22.88 27.40
N ARG A 418 -5.60 22.04 27.00
CA ARG A 418 -5.59 20.59 27.28
C ARG A 418 -4.18 20.03 27.39
N ASN A 419 -4.05 18.89 28.10
CA ASN A 419 -2.83 18.09 28.12
C ASN A 419 -3.16 16.59 28.25
N GLY A 420 -2.23 15.71 27.92
CA GLY A 420 -2.39 14.25 28.11
C GLY A 420 -3.59 13.67 27.37
N MET A 421 -3.88 14.16 26.16
CA MET A 421 -4.91 13.62 25.29
C MET A 421 -4.40 12.36 24.59
N ALA A 422 -5.32 11.53 24.06
CA ALA A 422 -5.01 10.55 23.04
C ALA A 422 -5.16 11.18 21.64
N ALA A 423 -4.36 10.75 20.66
CA ALA A 423 -4.44 11.29 19.31
C ALA A 423 -4.44 10.19 18.24
N VAL A 424 -5.25 10.37 17.21
CA VAL A 424 -5.35 9.51 16.04
C VAL A 424 -5.58 10.37 14.80
N SER A 425 -5.31 9.83 13.60
CA SER A 425 -5.52 10.56 12.36
C SER A 425 -5.84 9.65 11.18
N ASN A 426 -6.30 10.28 10.11
CA ASN A 426 -6.22 9.80 8.75
C ASN A 426 -5.40 10.79 7.90
N SER A 427 -5.42 10.65 6.57
CA SER A 427 -4.67 11.54 5.66
C SER A 427 -5.12 13.01 5.71
N ASN A 428 -6.36 13.30 6.10
CA ASN A 428 -6.98 14.63 6.02
C ASN A 428 -7.16 15.30 7.37
N PHE A 429 -7.30 14.53 8.45
CA PHE A 429 -7.70 15.04 9.77
C PHE A 429 -6.91 14.41 10.91
N GLY A 430 -6.56 15.24 11.89
CA GLY A 430 -6.06 14.81 13.19
C GLY A 430 -7.13 14.95 14.27
N TYR A 431 -7.28 13.92 15.12
CA TYR A 431 -8.27 13.89 16.21
C TYR A 431 -7.54 13.81 17.54
N PHE A 432 -7.87 14.73 18.45
CA PHE A 432 -7.36 14.79 19.81
C PHE A 432 -8.50 14.51 20.78
N ALA A 433 -8.39 13.43 21.54
CA ALA A 433 -9.51 12.89 22.31
C ALA A 433 -9.18 12.78 23.79
N ALA A 434 -10.17 13.04 24.60
CA ALA A 434 -10.17 12.93 26.07
C ALA A 434 -9.10 13.77 26.78
N TYR A 435 -9.51 14.48 27.78
CA TYR A 435 -8.67 15.21 28.73
C TYR A 435 -9.44 15.29 30.07
N SER A 436 -8.77 15.01 31.17
CA SER A 436 -9.34 15.25 32.52
C SER A 436 -10.78 14.73 32.69
N ASN A 437 -11.02 13.46 32.37
CA ASN A 437 -12.33 12.80 32.44
C ASN A 437 -13.42 13.36 31.52
N THR A 438 -13.06 14.09 30.45
CA THR A 438 -14.02 14.53 29.44
C THR A 438 -14.18 13.49 28.31
N THR A 439 -15.29 13.61 27.58
CA THR A 439 -15.57 12.80 26.37
C THR A 439 -15.19 13.53 25.09
N ILE A 440 -14.64 14.74 25.19
CA ILE A 440 -14.43 15.65 24.04
C ILE A 440 -13.43 15.04 23.07
N VAL A 441 -13.78 15.15 21.78
CA VAL A 441 -12.91 14.88 20.63
C VAL A 441 -12.83 16.17 19.81
N GLU A 442 -11.62 16.62 19.50
CA GLU A 442 -11.37 17.79 18.66
C GLU A 442 -10.66 17.35 17.38
N ARG A 443 -11.08 17.92 16.25
CA ARG A 443 -10.52 17.63 14.93
C ARG A 443 -9.78 18.83 14.37
N VAL A 444 -8.55 18.59 13.95
CA VAL A 444 -7.74 19.51 13.11
C VAL A 444 -7.91 19.11 11.66
N ASP A 445 -8.21 20.07 10.79
CA ASP A 445 -8.23 19.88 9.33
C ASP A 445 -6.83 20.21 8.79
N TYR A 446 -6.17 19.23 8.18
CA TYR A 446 -4.83 19.43 7.64
C TYR A 446 -4.77 20.31 6.40
N SER A 447 -5.91 20.48 5.71
CA SER A 447 -6.03 21.41 4.56
C SER A 447 -6.19 22.86 4.99
N ASP A 448 -6.68 23.10 6.23
CA ASP A 448 -6.79 24.42 6.86
C ASP A 448 -6.33 24.35 8.33
N ASP A 449 -5.06 24.11 8.53
CA ASP A 449 -4.46 23.96 9.84
C ASP A 449 -4.25 25.28 10.62
N THR A 450 -4.75 26.40 10.08
CA THR A 450 -4.76 27.70 10.76
C THR A 450 -6.07 27.96 11.52
N ALA A 451 -7.12 27.21 11.22
CA ALA A 451 -8.39 27.31 11.93
C ALA A 451 -8.31 26.67 13.32
N THR A 452 -9.13 27.16 14.26
CA THR A 452 -9.34 26.51 15.55
C THR A 452 -9.92 25.10 15.36
N ALA A 453 -9.37 24.11 16.06
CA ALA A 453 -9.84 22.72 16.01
C ALA A 453 -11.35 22.63 16.35
N LEU A 454 -12.07 21.84 15.57
CA LEU A 454 -13.53 21.70 15.71
C LEU A 454 -13.89 20.56 16.67
N VAL A 455 -14.75 20.84 17.64
CA VAL A 455 -15.31 19.78 18.49
C VAL A 455 -16.19 18.85 17.65
N ARG A 456 -16.02 17.55 17.84
CA ARG A 456 -16.71 16.47 17.14
C ARG A 456 -17.48 15.56 18.10
N GLY A 457 -18.06 14.49 17.57
CA GLY A 457 -18.83 13.53 18.36
C GLY A 457 -18.03 13.01 19.56
N PRO A 458 -18.62 12.97 20.76
CA PRO A 458 -17.89 12.63 21.97
C PRO A 458 -17.53 11.15 22.04
N LEU A 459 -16.55 10.80 22.87
CA LEU A 459 -16.34 9.42 23.34
C LEU A 459 -17.54 8.95 24.18
N SER A 460 -17.75 7.63 24.27
CA SER A 460 -18.86 7.07 25.05
C SER A 460 -18.71 7.34 26.54
N VAL A 461 -17.47 7.42 27.06
CA VAL A 461 -17.16 7.65 28.46
C VAL A 461 -15.96 8.58 28.62
N GLY A 462 -16.05 9.55 29.54
CA GLY A 462 -14.94 10.44 29.91
C GLY A 462 -13.88 9.70 30.74
N LYS A 463 -12.63 9.79 30.34
CA LYS A 463 -11.46 9.19 31.00
C LYS A 463 -10.22 10.04 30.75
N ASN A 464 -9.17 9.84 31.55
CA ASN A 464 -7.85 10.44 31.35
C ASN A 464 -6.81 9.37 30.98
N SER A 465 -5.63 9.79 30.58
CA SER A 465 -4.47 8.90 30.32
C SER A 465 -4.80 7.72 29.40
N ARG A 466 -5.36 8.00 28.22
CA ARG A 466 -5.74 7.00 27.23
C ARG A 466 -4.64 6.78 26.20
N ALA A 467 -4.66 5.59 25.60
CA ALA A 467 -3.93 5.30 24.37
C ALA A 467 -4.88 5.34 23.17
N ALA A 468 -4.34 5.61 21.99
CA ALA A 468 -5.11 5.58 20.77
C ALA A 468 -4.33 4.98 19.59
N THR A 469 -5.05 4.37 18.68
CA THR A 469 -4.55 3.82 17.42
C THR A 469 -5.66 3.89 16.38
N GLY A 470 -5.35 3.67 15.11
CA GLY A 470 -6.40 3.72 14.09
C GLY A 470 -5.92 3.22 12.73
N ASN A 471 -6.80 3.33 11.78
CA ASN A 471 -6.53 3.10 10.36
C ASN A 471 -7.13 4.26 9.53
N ALA A 472 -7.17 4.14 8.22
CA ALA A 472 -7.69 5.20 7.34
C ALA A 472 -9.16 5.58 7.60
N ASN A 473 -9.97 4.68 8.19
CA ASN A 473 -11.41 4.86 8.37
C ASN A 473 -11.84 5.08 9.82
N PHE A 474 -11.08 4.56 10.79
CA PHE A 474 -11.48 4.53 12.19
C PHE A 474 -10.34 4.86 13.14
N GLY A 475 -10.63 5.66 14.17
CA GLY A 475 -9.78 5.85 15.34
C GLY A 475 -10.30 5.04 16.53
N TYR A 476 -9.42 4.41 17.29
CA TYR A 476 -9.74 3.66 18.50
C TYR A 476 -9.05 4.30 19.70
N VAL A 477 -9.82 4.62 20.72
CA VAL A 477 -9.34 5.26 21.95
C VAL A 477 -9.66 4.34 23.12
N GLY A 478 -8.65 3.84 23.83
CA GLY A 478 -8.83 2.78 24.81
C GLY A 478 -8.13 3.00 26.15
N GLY A 479 -8.60 2.33 27.16
CA GLY A 479 -8.04 2.36 28.51
C GLY A 479 -8.31 3.64 29.25
N GLY A 480 -7.46 3.95 30.20
CA GLY A 480 -7.47 5.20 30.99
C GLY A 480 -7.85 5.03 32.47
N GLY A 481 -7.69 6.10 33.23
CA GLY A 481 -7.99 6.11 34.66
C GLY A 481 -9.37 6.69 35.00
N PRO A 482 -10.09 6.22 36.05
CA PRO A 482 -9.79 4.97 36.75
C PRO A 482 -9.79 3.77 35.79
N ALA A 483 -9.07 2.70 36.12
CA ALA A 483 -8.84 1.56 35.25
C ALA A 483 -10.09 1.11 34.50
N THR A 484 -10.01 0.99 33.18
CA THR A 484 -11.11 0.59 32.29
C THR A 484 -10.61 -0.14 31.06
N SER A 485 -11.33 -1.17 30.67
CA SER A 485 -11.07 -1.91 29.41
C SER A 485 -11.81 -1.35 28.20
N ILE A 486 -12.61 -0.29 28.38
CA ILE A 486 -13.43 0.28 27.28
C ILE A 486 -12.53 0.79 26.14
N VAL A 487 -12.90 0.42 24.92
CA VAL A 487 -12.35 0.95 23.67
C VAL A 487 -13.47 1.63 22.88
N ASP A 488 -13.34 2.91 22.63
CA ASP A 488 -14.22 3.70 21.79
C ASP A 488 -13.71 3.77 20.36
N ARG A 489 -14.59 3.57 19.37
CA ARG A 489 -14.29 3.73 17.96
C ARG A 489 -14.89 5.02 17.41
N ILE A 490 -14.05 5.92 16.93
CA ILE A 490 -14.43 7.10 16.16
C ILE A 490 -14.53 6.69 14.69
N ASP A 491 -15.66 6.96 14.05
CA ASP A 491 -15.83 6.76 12.60
C ASP A 491 -15.51 8.08 11.88
N TYR A 492 -14.44 8.11 11.09
CA TYR A 492 -14.00 9.34 10.42
C TYR A 492 -14.96 9.80 9.31
N SER A 493 -15.79 8.89 8.77
CA SER A 493 -16.83 9.25 7.80
C SER A 493 -18.07 9.88 8.46
N ASN A 494 -18.23 9.69 9.78
CA ASN A 494 -19.33 10.25 10.57
C ASN A 494 -18.84 10.71 11.95
N ASP A 495 -17.87 11.61 11.95
CA ASP A 495 -17.15 12.06 13.16
C ASP A 495 -17.95 13.01 14.06
N THR A 496 -19.19 13.31 13.71
CA THR A 496 -20.14 14.05 14.56
C THR A 496 -20.97 13.14 15.46
N ALA A 497 -21.01 11.85 15.17
CA ALA A 497 -21.68 10.86 16.02
C ALA A 497 -20.85 10.54 17.27
N THR A 498 -21.52 10.16 18.36
CA THR A 498 -20.86 9.61 19.56
C THR A 498 -20.06 8.35 19.15
N ALA A 499 -18.81 8.27 19.61
CA ALA A 499 -17.95 7.12 19.37
C ALA A 499 -18.59 5.83 19.92
N VAL A 500 -18.49 4.74 19.18
CA VAL A 500 -19.14 3.49 19.53
C VAL A 500 -18.19 2.61 20.36
N ALA A 501 -18.61 2.20 21.54
CA ALA A 501 -17.85 1.23 22.34
C ALA A 501 -17.72 -0.11 21.58
N LYS A 502 -16.50 -0.65 21.55
CA LYS A 502 -16.12 -1.90 20.88
C LYS A 502 -15.61 -2.93 21.90
N GLY A 503 -15.06 -4.05 21.40
CA GLY A 503 -14.54 -5.09 22.27
C GLY A 503 -13.54 -4.53 23.29
N PRO A 504 -13.64 -4.92 24.58
CA PRO A 504 -12.78 -4.37 25.62
C PRO A 504 -11.33 -4.86 25.49
N LEU A 505 -10.40 -4.14 26.12
CA LEU A 505 -9.07 -4.65 26.40
C LEU A 505 -9.18 -5.87 27.34
N SER A 506 -8.22 -6.79 27.25
CA SER A 506 -8.21 -8.02 28.07
C SER A 506 -8.08 -7.76 29.57
N LEU A 507 -7.45 -6.65 29.92
CA LEU A 507 -7.32 -6.16 31.32
C LEU A 507 -7.62 -4.65 31.36
N ALA A 508 -8.15 -4.21 32.48
CA ALA A 508 -8.43 -2.80 32.74
C ALA A 508 -7.25 -2.13 33.46
#